data_c708fb306662ffddd792ed852bb368a9
#
_entry.id   c708fb306662ffddd792ed852bb368a9
#
_cell.length_a   1.000
_cell.length_b   1.000
_cell.length_c   1.000
_cell.angle_alpha   90.00
_cell.angle_beta   90.00
_cell.angle_gamma   90.00
#
_symmetry.space_group_name_H-M   'P 1'
#
loop_
_entity.id
_entity.type
_entity.pdbx_description
1 polymer ?
#
loop_
_entity_poly.entity_id
_entity_poly.type
_entity_poly.pdbx_seq_one_letter_code
_entity_poly.pdbx_strand_id
1 'polypeptide(L)'
;MEWYLKVVRDNYANFNGRASRQEYWMFFLFNMIFAIVIIGIDIILGLGFLNVIYSLVVMIPGMAVNIRRLHDIGKSGWMVLIVLIPCIGAFWLLYLMVQDSSPLDNEYGPSPKPKPVSNEAADTEPENNDVEKDDDSSGEVEESDEDE
;
A
#
# COMPACT_ATOMS: atom_id res chain seq x y z
N MET A 1 -15.47 6.26 -9.11
CA MET A 1 -16.33 5.60 -8.10
C MET A 1 -15.69 4.33 -7.50
N GLU A 2 -14.80 3.66 -8.23
CA GLU A 2 -14.12 2.43 -7.78
C GLU A 2 -13.37 2.59 -6.46
N TRP A 3 -12.64 3.69 -6.29
CA TRP A 3 -11.87 3.97 -5.05
C TRP A 3 -12.75 4.04 -3.79
N TYR A 4 -13.96 4.63 -3.91
CA TYR A 4 -14.91 4.68 -2.81
C TYR A 4 -15.46 3.28 -2.49
N LEU A 5 -15.87 2.54 -3.52
CA LEU A 5 -16.37 1.17 -3.35
C LEU A 5 -15.29 0.24 -2.77
N LYS A 6 -14.04 0.42 -3.16
CA LYS A 6 -12.91 -0.32 -2.60
C LYS A 6 -12.81 -0.14 -1.08
N VAL A 7 -13.05 1.07 -0.56
CA VAL A 7 -13.03 1.32 0.88
C VAL A 7 -14.27 0.77 1.57
N VAL A 8 -15.46 1.04 1.03
CA VAL A 8 -16.73 0.75 1.71
C VAL A 8 -17.14 -0.72 1.56
N ARG A 9 -16.80 -1.39 0.47
CA ARG A 9 -17.17 -2.79 0.23
C ARG A 9 -16.03 -3.75 0.52
N ASP A 10 -14.85 -3.48 -0.04
CA ASP A 10 -13.75 -4.46 -0.02
C ASP A 10 -12.87 -4.30 1.23
N ASN A 11 -12.81 -3.08 1.80
CA ASN A 11 -11.99 -2.75 2.95
C ASN A 11 -12.77 -2.06 4.08
N TYR A 12 -14.04 -2.39 4.26
CA TYR A 12 -14.93 -1.74 5.23
C TYR A 12 -14.35 -1.69 6.66
N ALA A 13 -13.83 -2.82 7.14
CA ALA A 13 -13.19 -2.95 8.45
C ALA A 13 -11.77 -3.52 8.33
N ASN A 14 -11.10 -3.27 7.20
CA ASN A 14 -9.73 -3.71 7.00
C ASN A 14 -8.76 -2.63 7.44
N PHE A 15 -8.13 -2.86 8.58
CA PHE A 15 -7.11 -1.97 9.18
C PHE A 15 -5.68 -2.28 8.73
N ASN A 16 -5.50 -3.38 8.00
CA ASN A 16 -4.19 -3.82 7.53
C ASN A 16 -3.90 -3.28 6.12
N GLY A 17 -2.60 -3.21 5.79
CA GLY A 17 -2.15 -2.74 4.49
C GLY A 17 -2.02 -1.21 4.41
N ARG A 18 -1.93 -0.71 3.20
CA ARG A 18 -1.66 0.71 2.89
C ARG A 18 -2.76 1.29 2.02
N ALA A 19 -3.11 2.55 2.26
CA ALA A 19 -4.06 3.30 1.44
C ALA A 19 -3.34 4.45 0.74
N SER A 20 -3.47 4.51 -0.60
CA SER A 20 -2.90 5.60 -1.38
C SER A 20 -3.58 6.94 -1.10
N ARG A 21 -2.91 8.06 -1.46
CA ARG A 21 -3.52 9.40 -1.37
C ARG A 21 -4.83 9.49 -2.14
N GLN A 22 -4.90 8.90 -3.34
CA GLN A 22 -6.11 8.91 -4.16
C GLN A 22 -7.26 8.18 -3.46
N GLU A 23 -6.99 6.99 -2.90
CA GLU A 23 -8.00 6.22 -2.16
C GLU A 23 -8.56 7.03 -0.99
N TYR A 24 -7.68 7.64 -0.19
CA TYR A 24 -8.06 8.47 0.96
C TYR A 24 -8.91 9.68 0.56
N TRP A 25 -8.39 10.53 -0.36
CA TRP A 25 -9.05 11.77 -0.73
C TRP A 25 -10.35 11.54 -1.51
N MET A 26 -10.42 10.51 -2.34
CA MET A 26 -11.66 10.15 -3.04
C MET A 26 -12.71 9.64 -2.06
N PHE A 27 -12.32 8.81 -1.08
CA PHE A 27 -13.24 8.39 -0.02
C PHE A 27 -13.77 9.60 0.76
N PHE A 28 -12.89 10.51 1.19
CA PHE A 28 -13.27 11.71 1.91
C PHE A 28 -14.22 12.61 1.11
N LEU A 29 -13.93 12.84 -0.16
CA LEU A 29 -14.76 13.66 -1.05
C LEU A 29 -16.17 13.07 -1.20
N PHE A 30 -16.27 11.80 -1.56
CA PHE A 30 -17.58 11.15 -1.71
C PHE A 30 -18.35 11.10 -0.39
N ASN A 31 -17.67 10.82 0.71
CA ASN A 31 -18.28 10.82 2.02
C ASN A 31 -18.82 12.21 2.40
N MET A 32 -18.12 13.29 2.08
CA MET A 32 -18.58 14.66 2.29
C MET A 32 -19.85 14.96 1.47
N ILE A 33 -19.87 14.55 0.19
CA ILE A 33 -21.04 14.73 -0.68
C ILE A 33 -22.24 13.95 -0.12
N PHE A 34 -22.07 12.69 0.24
CA PHE A 34 -23.14 11.88 0.81
C PHE A 34 -23.63 12.43 2.15
N ALA A 35 -22.73 12.90 3.01
CA ALA A 35 -23.10 13.54 4.27
C ALA A 35 -23.99 14.77 4.06
N ILE A 36 -23.64 15.64 3.11
CA ILE A 36 -24.45 16.83 2.77
C ILE A 36 -25.83 16.41 2.28
N VAL A 37 -25.93 15.43 1.41
CA VAL A 37 -27.21 14.91 0.89
C VAL A 37 -28.08 14.34 2.03
N ILE A 38 -27.48 13.53 2.89
CA ILE A 38 -28.18 12.92 4.03
C ILE A 38 -28.66 13.98 5.02
N ILE A 39 -27.85 14.99 5.32
CA ILE A 39 -28.24 16.12 6.16
C ILE A 39 -29.41 16.88 5.53
N GLY A 40 -29.37 17.13 4.22
CA GLY A 40 -30.46 17.79 3.51
C GLY A 40 -31.78 17.01 3.59
N ILE A 41 -31.73 15.70 3.38
CA ILE A 41 -32.90 14.81 3.51
C ILE A 41 -33.41 14.79 4.95
N ASP A 42 -32.52 14.70 5.93
CA ASP A 42 -32.87 14.67 7.36
C ASP A 42 -33.60 15.94 7.80
N ILE A 43 -33.17 17.09 7.31
CA ILE A 43 -33.84 18.39 7.55
C ILE A 43 -35.21 18.45 6.87
N ILE A 44 -35.33 18.04 5.60
CA ILE A 44 -36.59 18.07 4.84
C ILE A 44 -37.62 17.15 5.46
N LEU A 45 -37.23 15.95 5.89
CA LEU A 45 -38.13 14.98 6.49
C LEU A 45 -38.38 15.21 7.99
N GLY A 46 -37.60 16.08 8.64
CA GLY A 46 -37.71 16.37 10.07
C GLY A 46 -37.41 15.19 10.98
N LEU A 47 -36.63 14.20 10.52
CA LEU A 47 -36.39 12.97 11.25
C LEU A 47 -35.36 13.13 12.37
N GLY A 48 -34.29 13.91 12.13
CA GLY A 48 -33.25 14.25 13.11
C GLY A 48 -32.28 13.12 13.47
N PHE A 49 -32.40 11.93 12.89
CA PHE A 49 -31.58 10.77 13.22
C PHE A 49 -30.82 10.13 12.05
N LEU A 50 -31.17 10.44 10.79
CA LEU A 50 -30.54 9.83 9.63
C LEU A 50 -29.03 10.11 9.58
N ASN A 51 -28.66 11.35 9.89
CA ASN A 51 -27.25 11.75 9.91
C ASN A 51 -26.46 10.99 11.00
N VAL A 52 -27.09 10.69 12.14
CA VAL A 52 -26.44 9.92 13.21
C VAL A 52 -26.19 8.46 12.75
N ILE A 53 -27.19 7.82 12.14
CA ILE A 53 -27.06 6.47 11.61
C ILE A 53 -25.95 6.43 10.53
N TYR A 54 -25.99 7.36 9.59
CA TYR A 54 -24.97 7.47 8.54
C TYR A 54 -23.56 7.61 9.14
N SER A 55 -23.38 8.50 10.11
CA SER A 55 -22.09 8.75 10.77
C SER A 55 -21.56 7.48 11.47
N LEU A 56 -22.42 6.71 12.12
CA LEU A 56 -22.04 5.46 12.75
C LEU A 56 -21.60 4.40 11.73
N VAL A 57 -22.31 4.29 10.61
CA VAL A 57 -21.98 3.34 9.54
C VAL A 57 -20.63 3.70 8.89
N VAL A 58 -20.37 4.98 8.65
CA VAL A 58 -19.16 5.44 7.97
C VAL A 58 -17.96 5.56 8.93
N MET A 59 -18.19 5.57 10.23
CA MET A 59 -17.13 5.64 11.23
C MET A 59 -16.11 4.51 11.08
N ILE A 60 -16.55 3.28 10.87
CA ILE A 60 -15.66 2.12 10.75
C ILE A 60 -14.78 2.22 9.51
N PRO A 61 -15.31 2.37 8.27
CA PRO A 61 -14.46 2.48 7.09
C PRO A 61 -13.63 3.77 7.09
N GLY A 62 -14.12 4.84 7.72
CA GLY A 62 -13.37 6.07 7.94
C GLY A 62 -12.14 5.85 8.81
N MET A 63 -12.27 5.13 9.92
CA MET A 63 -11.11 4.75 10.75
C MET A 63 -10.16 3.83 9.98
N ALA A 64 -10.68 2.84 9.27
CA ALA A 64 -9.87 1.90 8.52
C ALA A 64 -9.01 2.59 7.46
N VAL A 65 -9.59 3.52 6.68
CA VAL A 65 -8.82 4.24 5.67
C VAL A 65 -7.80 5.22 6.28
N ASN A 66 -8.12 5.86 7.42
CA ASN A 66 -7.18 6.71 8.15
C ASN A 66 -5.96 5.92 8.65
N ILE A 67 -6.19 4.77 9.27
CA ILE A 67 -5.12 3.89 9.76
C ILE A 67 -4.26 3.39 8.60
N ARG A 68 -4.86 2.89 7.53
CA ARG A 68 -4.12 2.44 6.34
C ARG A 68 -3.35 3.57 5.67
N ARG A 69 -3.84 4.80 5.76
CA ARG A 69 -3.12 5.97 5.26
C ARG A 69 -1.90 6.31 6.12
N LEU A 70 -2.00 6.18 7.46
CA LEU A 70 -0.86 6.30 8.36
C LEU A 70 0.20 5.22 8.08
N HIS A 71 -0.22 3.99 7.85
CA HIS A 71 0.65 2.89 7.45
C HIS A 71 1.38 3.20 6.12
N ASP A 72 0.71 3.86 5.19
CA ASP A 72 1.30 4.22 3.89
C ASP A 72 2.47 5.19 3.99
N ILE A 73 2.48 6.06 4.99
CA ILE A 73 3.59 6.97 5.30
C ILE A 73 4.57 6.40 6.34
N GLY A 74 4.47 5.10 6.67
CA GLY A 74 5.33 4.42 7.64
C GLY A 74 5.07 4.83 9.09
N LYS A 75 3.84 5.24 9.41
CA LYS A 75 3.45 5.64 10.77
C LYS A 75 2.49 4.62 11.38
N SER A 76 2.57 4.46 12.69
CA SER A 76 1.65 3.59 13.42
C SER A 76 0.20 4.08 13.32
N GLY A 77 -0.74 3.15 13.14
CA GLY A 77 -2.17 3.45 13.12
C GLY A 77 -2.68 4.10 14.41
N TRP A 78 -2.02 3.87 15.54
CA TRP A 78 -2.35 4.51 16.81
C TRP A 78 -2.25 6.04 16.77
N MET A 79 -1.50 6.59 15.83
CA MET A 79 -1.41 8.05 15.65
C MET A 79 -2.73 8.69 15.25
N VAL A 80 -3.73 7.92 14.82
CA VAL A 80 -5.09 8.45 14.59
C VAL A 80 -5.68 9.05 15.87
N LEU A 81 -5.31 8.54 17.05
CA LEU A 81 -5.80 9.04 18.33
C LEU A 81 -5.37 10.47 18.65
N ILE A 82 -4.39 11.00 17.91
CA ILE A 82 -4.00 12.41 18.05
C ILE A 82 -5.17 13.37 17.76
N VAL A 83 -6.17 12.92 17.01
CA VAL A 83 -7.39 13.71 16.73
C VAL A 83 -8.16 14.04 18.00
N LEU A 84 -7.97 13.28 19.08
CA LEU A 84 -8.59 13.55 20.39
C LEU A 84 -8.05 14.83 21.06
N ILE A 85 -6.91 15.35 20.58
CA ILE A 85 -6.40 16.66 21.01
C ILE A 85 -7.11 17.73 20.18
N PRO A 86 -8.00 18.54 20.78
CA PRO A 86 -8.78 19.53 20.03
C PRO A 86 -7.87 20.50 19.26
N CYS A 87 -8.28 20.84 18.05
CA CYS A 87 -7.58 21.75 17.14
C CYS A 87 -6.22 21.24 16.66
N ILE A 88 -5.25 21.02 17.55
CA ILE A 88 -3.89 20.61 17.19
C ILE A 88 -3.90 19.23 16.54
N GLY A 89 -4.64 18.27 17.11
CA GLY A 89 -4.67 16.91 16.61
C GLY A 89 -5.28 16.81 15.20
N ALA A 90 -6.35 17.55 14.94
CA ALA A 90 -6.99 17.58 13.62
C ALA A 90 -6.06 18.15 12.54
N PHE A 91 -5.39 19.27 12.82
CA PHE A 91 -4.43 19.88 11.88
C PHE A 91 -3.21 18.99 11.65
N TRP A 92 -2.71 18.37 12.72
CA TRP A 92 -1.59 17.44 12.61
C TRP A 92 -1.93 16.19 11.81
N LEU A 93 -3.13 15.60 12.04
CA LEU A 93 -3.61 14.46 11.27
C LEU A 93 -3.78 14.84 9.80
N LEU A 94 -4.38 16.02 9.51
CA LEU A 94 -4.52 16.51 8.15
C LEU A 94 -3.17 16.66 7.44
N TYR A 95 -2.17 17.20 8.14
CA TYR A 95 -0.80 17.29 7.63
C TYR A 95 -0.24 15.92 7.25
N LEU A 96 -0.43 14.90 8.11
CA LEU A 96 0.00 13.54 7.84
C LEU A 96 -0.72 12.93 6.61
N MET A 97 -2.00 13.22 6.44
CA MET A 97 -2.79 12.70 5.29
C MET A 97 -2.37 13.32 3.95
N VAL A 98 -1.80 14.52 3.96
CA VAL A 98 -1.30 15.21 2.76
C VAL A 98 0.10 14.69 2.36
N GLN A 99 0.89 14.14 3.29
CA GLN A 99 2.23 13.63 3.01
C GLN A 99 2.23 12.62 1.87
N ASP A 100 3.34 12.49 1.18
CA ASP A 100 3.47 11.52 0.10
C ASP A 100 3.60 10.09 0.64
N SER A 101 3.14 9.10 -0.15
CA SER A 101 3.31 7.69 0.15
C SER A 101 4.80 7.33 0.20
N SER A 102 5.20 6.51 1.15
CA SER A 102 6.55 5.95 1.17
C SER A 102 6.83 5.20 -0.13
N PRO A 103 7.92 5.52 -0.85
CA PRO A 103 8.22 4.91 -2.14
C PRO A 103 8.61 3.43 -2.03
N LEU A 104 9.14 3.04 -0.89
CA LEU A 104 9.57 1.68 -0.61
C LEU A 104 8.49 0.88 0.12
N ASP A 105 8.62 -0.44 0.05
CA ASP A 105 7.84 -1.35 0.85
C ASP A 105 8.16 -1.12 2.33
N ASN A 106 7.17 -1.25 3.21
CA ASN A 106 7.34 -1.09 4.64
C ASN A 106 6.67 -2.23 5.41
N GLU A 107 6.75 -2.21 6.74
CA GLU A 107 6.17 -3.24 7.61
C GLU A 107 4.67 -3.50 7.41
N TYR A 108 3.95 -2.56 6.78
CA TYR A 108 2.51 -2.67 6.51
C TYR A 108 2.18 -3.18 5.11
N GLY A 109 3.20 -3.40 4.26
CA GLY A 109 3.03 -4.00 2.94
C GLY A 109 3.69 -3.24 1.79
N PRO A 110 3.45 -3.69 0.56
CA PRO A 110 4.06 -3.12 -0.63
C PRO A 110 3.60 -1.69 -0.89
N SER A 111 4.47 -0.89 -1.51
CA SER A 111 4.16 0.48 -1.88
C SER A 111 3.02 0.52 -2.90
N PRO A 112 1.98 1.37 -2.71
CA PRO A 112 0.96 1.62 -3.73
C PRO A 112 1.49 2.40 -4.93
N LYS A 113 2.70 2.96 -4.85
CA LYS A 113 3.39 3.60 -5.98
C LYS A 113 4.16 2.55 -6.79
N PRO A 114 4.29 2.74 -8.12
CA PRO A 114 5.22 1.95 -8.89
C PRO A 114 6.62 2.12 -8.30
N LYS A 115 7.34 1.01 -8.13
CA LYS A 115 8.73 1.06 -7.64
C LYS A 115 9.54 1.94 -8.60
N PRO A 116 10.38 2.85 -8.07
CA PRO A 116 11.35 3.51 -8.92
C PRO A 116 12.15 2.41 -9.62
N VAL A 117 12.29 2.52 -10.93
CA VAL A 117 13.17 1.63 -11.69
C VAL A 117 14.56 1.91 -11.14
N SER A 118 15.00 1.11 -10.19
CA SER A 118 16.40 1.08 -9.79
C SER A 118 17.15 0.63 -11.02
N ASN A 119 18.14 1.40 -11.43
CA ASN A 119 19.10 1.02 -12.47
C ASN A 119 20.02 -0.11 -11.96
N GLU A 120 19.45 -1.10 -11.26
CA GLU A 120 20.12 -2.32 -10.85
C GLU A 120 20.49 -3.23 -12.03
N ALA A 121 20.16 -2.81 -13.26
CA ALA A 121 20.64 -3.47 -14.47
C ALA A 121 22.08 -3.10 -14.86
N ALA A 122 22.76 -2.24 -14.07
CA ALA A 122 24.11 -1.79 -14.40
C ALA A 122 25.21 -2.52 -13.62
N ASP A 123 24.88 -3.30 -12.60
CA ASP A 123 25.85 -4.00 -11.73
C ASP A 123 25.74 -5.52 -11.78
N THR A 124 25.05 -6.08 -12.75
CA THR A 124 25.29 -7.48 -13.14
C THR A 124 26.52 -7.47 -14.05
N GLU A 125 27.70 -7.49 -13.45
CA GLU A 125 28.87 -8.03 -14.13
C GLU A 125 28.50 -9.38 -14.73
N PRO A 126 28.83 -9.64 -15.99
CA PRO A 126 28.65 -10.96 -16.55
C PRO A 126 29.57 -11.90 -15.73
N GLU A 127 28.95 -12.74 -14.91
CA GLU A 127 29.61 -13.88 -14.33
C GLU A 127 30.17 -14.72 -15.49
N ASN A 128 31.47 -14.52 -15.73
CA ASN A 128 32.26 -15.29 -16.66
C ASN A 128 32.23 -16.74 -16.15
N ASN A 129 31.28 -17.50 -16.62
CA ASN A 129 31.36 -18.95 -16.61
C ASN A 129 32.44 -19.33 -17.63
N ASP A 130 33.69 -19.17 -17.24
CA ASP A 130 34.80 -19.88 -17.83
C ASP A 130 34.55 -21.35 -17.55
N VAL A 131 33.85 -21.96 -18.49
CA VAL A 131 33.81 -23.43 -18.64
C VAL A 131 35.21 -23.81 -19.05
N GLU A 132 36.02 -24.21 -18.08
CA GLU A 132 37.22 -25.02 -18.33
C GLU A 132 36.76 -26.25 -19.11
N LYS A 133 36.99 -26.20 -20.40
CA LYS A 133 37.03 -27.37 -21.26
C LYS A 133 38.36 -28.06 -20.91
N ASP A 134 38.28 -29.05 -20.06
CA ASP A 134 39.29 -30.08 -20.00
C ASP A 134 39.30 -30.81 -21.33
N ASP A 135 40.21 -30.39 -22.17
CA ASP A 135 40.61 -31.01 -23.41
C ASP A 135 41.56 -32.15 -23.05
N ASP A 136 41.01 -33.31 -22.69
CA ASP A 136 41.79 -34.54 -22.61
C ASP A 136 41.77 -35.21 -23.99
N SER A 137 42.70 -34.76 -24.79
CA SER A 137 43.04 -35.34 -26.05
C SER A 137 44.46 -35.88 -25.97
N SER A 138 44.54 -37.09 -26.39
CA SER A 138 45.77 -37.79 -26.85
C SER A 138 46.55 -38.52 -25.81
N GLY A 139 46.70 -39.68 -26.10
CA GLY A 139 47.80 -40.31 -26.72
C GLY A 139 47.58 -41.80 -26.68
N GLU A 140 47.43 -42.38 -27.83
CA GLU A 140 48.44 -43.12 -28.57
C GLU A 140 49.16 -44.15 -27.68
N VAL A 141 48.77 -45.39 -27.87
CA VAL A 141 49.28 -46.38 -28.81
C VAL A 141 50.73 -46.75 -28.53
N GLU A 142 50.90 -47.95 -28.29
CA GLU A 142 51.89 -48.92 -28.82
C GLU A 142 51.89 -50.12 -27.90
N GLU A 143 51.35 -51.26 -28.31
CA GLU A 143 51.96 -52.27 -29.14
C GLU A 143 53.31 -52.77 -28.65
N SER A 144 53.29 -53.97 -28.22
CA SER A 144 54.27 -55.00 -28.49
C SER A 144 53.99 -56.17 -27.59
N ASP A 145 53.45 -57.25 -28.09
CA ASP A 145 54.19 -58.39 -28.59
C ASP A 145 54.95 -59.17 -27.52
N GLU A 146 54.58 -60.39 -27.57
CA GLU A 146 55.41 -61.60 -27.49
C GLU A 146 55.49 -62.34 -26.15
N ASP A 147 55.01 -63.51 -26.27
CA ASP A 147 55.56 -64.81 -26.04
C ASP A 147 55.61 -65.40 -24.62
N GLU A 148 55.08 -66.58 -24.68
CA GLU A 148 55.16 -67.87 -24.06
C GLU A 148 54.14 -68.29 -23.06
#